data_c07cd2908d7c977ac617433d83ac3e7c
#
_entry.id   c07cd2908d7c977ac617433d83ac3e7c
#
_cell.length_a   1.000
_cell.length_b   1.000
_cell.length_c   1.000
_cell.angle_alpha   90.00
_cell.angle_beta   90.00
_cell.angle_gamma   90.00
#
_symmetry.space_group_name_H-M   'P 1'
#
loop_
_entity.id
_entity.type
_entity.pdbx_description
1 polymer ?
#
loop_
_entity_poly.entity_id
_entity_poly.type
_entity_poly.pdbx_seq_one_letter_code
_entity_poly.pdbx_strand_id
1 'polypeptide(L)'
;MISTRRYLINLGLIALTFLAVLILINYRVDPYLVHQWDSPLLKRLSPPQQKIVPWGKTYAAYRYRPEIVFVGSSRTEIGLPTDLRQFGDRRVLNLAISGASLGDAMTMLRHTSYFHRPAMVVWGLDYGWQFGLQGGNSDFTVDLIATSDWYPAKRFLLNLKRAASWTQTVDAWAILFGLHDRKCLPILASRGQKSKECLQFIMADEGGTALAFDKIINQGDLLGPPVDTAGALAALDEMTRDYCGQGVAFRFFLNPVHALAELSYWQDVLPEQEQWKRDLVKLFDQRRGEGCDIRFMDFTGFNRVTTEPIPQVTGRNQMRYYWEYSHYNAEAGKEMLESLLPSAHQDGRDGFGVDLTGATIERHLQDFRTQRQAYCSGQPSQTYKMPACGTANQN
;
A
#
# COMPACT_ATOMS: atom_id res chain seq x y z
N MET A 1 -28.26 -58.01 -4.18
CA MET A 1 -28.48 -56.76 -3.36
C MET A 1 -27.19 -56.33 -2.71
N ILE A 2 -26.76 -55.13 -2.95
CA ILE A 2 -25.59 -54.54 -2.27
C ILE A 2 -26.03 -54.30 -0.80
N SER A 3 -25.25 -54.81 0.17
CA SER A 3 -25.59 -54.56 1.57
C SER A 3 -25.55 -53.05 1.86
N THR A 4 -26.46 -52.53 2.67
CA THR A 4 -26.54 -51.12 3.06
C THR A 4 -25.20 -50.60 3.54
N ARG A 5 -24.44 -51.42 4.25
CA ARG A 5 -23.09 -51.07 4.71
C ARG A 5 -22.10 -50.82 3.53
N ARG A 6 -22.13 -51.67 2.51
CA ARG A 6 -21.28 -51.49 1.31
C ARG A 6 -21.70 -50.26 0.52
N TYR A 7 -22.99 -49.99 0.43
CA TYR A 7 -23.51 -48.79 -0.21
C TYR A 7 -23.01 -47.50 0.48
N LEU A 8 -23.11 -47.43 1.82
CA LEU A 8 -22.65 -46.29 2.60
C LEU A 8 -21.13 -46.11 2.51
N ILE A 9 -20.35 -47.19 2.52
CA ILE A 9 -18.90 -47.13 2.33
C ILE A 9 -18.56 -46.59 0.94
N ASN A 10 -19.20 -47.10 -0.10
CA ASN A 10 -18.93 -46.65 -1.46
C ASN A 10 -19.34 -45.19 -1.66
N LEU A 11 -20.48 -44.78 -1.11
CA LEU A 11 -20.89 -43.35 -1.13
C LEU A 11 -19.89 -42.45 -0.42
N GLY A 12 -19.41 -42.88 0.74
CA GLY A 12 -18.36 -42.14 1.49
C GLY A 12 -17.06 -42.03 0.71
N LEU A 13 -16.62 -43.11 0.07
CA LEU A 13 -15.41 -43.10 -0.78
C LEU A 13 -15.56 -42.18 -1.98
N ILE A 14 -16.71 -42.20 -2.66
CA ILE A 14 -16.98 -41.30 -3.78
C ILE A 14 -16.96 -39.85 -3.32
N ALA A 15 -17.62 -39.54 -2.20
CA ALA A 15 -17.64 -38.20 -1.65
C ALA A 15 -16.22 -37.69 -1.26
N LEU A 16 -15.44 -38.57 -0.61
CA LEU A 16 -14.03 -38.24 -0.25
C LEU A 16 -13.15 -38.04 -1.49
N THR A 17 -13.31 -38.90 -2.51
CA THR A 17 -12.57 -38.76 -3.77
C THR A 17 -12.95 -37.48 -4.47
N PHE A 18 -14.21 -37.11 -4.53
CA PHE A 18 -14.69 -35.89 -5.11
C PHE A 18 -14.10 -34.65 -4.38
N LEU A 19 -14.17 -34.67 -3.04
CA LEU A 19 -13.58 -33.62 -2.22
C LEU A 19 -12.07 -33.49 -2.43
N ALA A 20 -11.35 -34.62 -2.47
CA ALA A 20 -9.90 -34.61 -2.73
C ALA A 20 -9.56 -34.07 -4.10
N VAL A 21 -10.34 -34.35 -5.14
CA VAL A 21 -10.17 -33.78 -6.48
C VAL A 21 -10.42 -32.29 -6.47
N LEU A 22 -11.46 -31.81 -5.79
CA LEU A 22 -11.72 -30.36 -5.65
C LEU A 22 -10.57 -29.64 -4.95
N ILE A 23 -10.10 -30.20 -3.83
CA ILE A 23 -8.95 -29.63 -3.10
C ILE A 23 -7.72 -29.60 -3.98
N LEU A 24 -7.46 -30.66 -4.75
CA LEU A 24 -6.31 -30.72 -5.65
C LEU A 24 -6.39 -29.67 -6.77
N ILE A 25 -7.56 -29.48 -7.37
CA ILE A 25 -7.80 -28.44 -8.39
C ILE A 25 -7.56 -27.07 -7.77
N ASN A 26 -8.21 -26.79 -6.64
CA ASN A 26 -8.08 -25.52 -5.94
C ASN A 26 -6.63 -25.20 -5.53
N TYR A 27 -5.90 -26.23 -5.08
CA TYR A 27 -4.49 -26.11 -4.75
C TYR A 27 -3.61 -25.85 -5.98
N ARG A 28 -3.89 -26.52 -7.10
CA ARG A 28 -3.10 -26.38 -8.35
C ARG A 28 -3.37 -25.09 -9.09
N VAL A 29 -4.62 -24.64 -9.11
CA VAL A 29 -5.00 -23.36 -9.71
C VAL A 29 -4.56 -22.20 -8.84
N ASP A 30 -4.65 -22.39 -7.52
CA ASP A 30 -4.27 -21.41 -6.48
C ASP A 30 -4.74 -19.98 -6.79
N PRO A 31 -6.08 -19.77 -6.87
CA PRO A 31 -6.65 -18.51 -7.32
C PRO A 31 -6.27 -17.31 -6.45
N TYR A 32 -5.72 -17.55 -5.26
CA TYR A 32 -5.32 -16.51 -4.32
C TYR A 32 -3.80 -16.42 -4.12
N LEU A 33 -3.02 -17.11 -4.95
CA LEU A 33 -1.56 -17.08 -4.94
C LEU A 33 -0.93 -17.39 -3.58
N VAL A 34 -1.53 -18.29 -2.84
CA VAL A 34 -1.05 -18.70 -1.52
C VAL A 34 0.13 -19.65 -1.63
N HIS A 35 0.17 -20.49 -2.67
CA HIS A 35 1.12 -21.60 -2.81
C HIS A 35 2.09 -21.43 -3.98
N GLN A 36 1.66 -20.84 -5.08
CA GLN A 36 2.37 -20.84 -6.37
C GLN A 36 2.58 -19.44 -6.94
N TRP A 37 3.53 -18.72 -6.39
CA TRP A 37 3.80 -17.34 -6.79
C TRP A 37 4.34 -17.17 -8.21
N ASP A 38 5.08 -18.18 -8.71
CA ASP A 38 5.77 -18.17 -10.00
C ASP A 38 5.17 -19.18 -10.99
N SER A 39 3.94 -19.65 -10.77
CA SER A 39 3.30 -20.59 -11.69
C SER A 39 3.19 -19.99 -13.10
N PRO A 40 3.70 -20.65 -14.15
CA PRO A 40 3.52 -20.20 -15.53
C PRO A 40 2.05 -20.14 -15.93
N LEU A 41 1.21 -20.96 -15.31
CA LEU A 41 -0.23 -20.96 -15.50
C LEU A 41 -0.85 -19.67 -14.97
N LEU A 42 -0.42 -19.21 -13.79
CA LEU A 42 -0.92 -18.00 -13.16
C LEU A 42 -0.44 -16.71 -13.85
N LYS A 43 0.70 -16.72 -14.54
CA LYS A 43 1.13 -15.60 -15.38
C LYS A 43 0.16 -15.31 -16.53
N ARG A 44 -0.65 -16.29 -16.90
CA ARG A 44 -1.69 -16.17 -17.95
C ARG A 44 -3.08 -15.92 -17.41
N LEU A 45 -3.30 -16.17 -16.15
CA LEU A 45 -4.60 -16.15 -15.48
C LEU A 45 -4.58 -15.04 -14.43
N SER A 46 -5.55 -14.13 -14.49
CA SER A 46 -5.65 -12.99 -13.57
C SER A 46 -6.75 -13.28 -12.53
N PRO A 47 -6.40 -13.63 -11.31
CA PRO A 47 -7.39 -13.90 -10.27
C PRO A 47 -8.00 -12.62 -9.70
N PRO A 48 -9.18 -12.68 -9.03
CA PRO A 48 -9.82 -11.53 -8.41
C PRO A 48 -8.92 -10.96 -7.31
N GLN A 49 -8.46 -9.75 -7.50
CA GLN A 49 -7.41 -9.15 -6.68
C GLN A 49 -7.81 -8.87 -5.23
N GLN A 50 -9.05 -8.43 -5.01
CA GLN A 50 -9.52 -8.01 -3.68
C GLN A 50 -9.44 -9.14 -2.63
N LYS A 51 -9.58 -10.39 -3.05
CA LYS A 51 -9.49 -11.56 -2.17
C LYS A 51 -8.06 -12.05 -1.92
N ILE A 52 -7.08 -11.57 -2.71
CA ILE A 52 -5.72 -12.12 -2.71
C ILE A 52 -4.82 -11.40 -1.73
N VAL A 53 -4.98 -10.08 -1.62
CA VAL A 53 -3.97 -9.20 -1.03
C VAL A 53 -3.60 -9.61 0.40
N PRO A 54 -4.52 -9.69 1.37
CA PRO A 54 -4.14 -10.04 2.73
C PRO A 54 -3.66 -11.49 2.86
N TRP A 55 -4.30 -12.42 2.14
CA TRP A 55 -3.92 -13.84 2.16
C TRP A 55 -2.56 -14.08 1.52
N GLY A 56 -2.36 -13.55 0.32
CA GLY A 56 -1.12 -13.67 -0.42
C GLY A 56 0.04 -12.99 0.30
N LYS A 57 -0.11 -11.74 0.72
CA LYS A 57 0.97 -10.96 1.34
C LYS A 57 1.40 -11.51 2.70
N THR A 58 0.46 -11.92 3.56
CA THR A 58 0.84 -12.54 4.84
C THR A 58 1.57 -13.86 4.65
N TYR A 59 1.17 -14.66 3.67
CA TYR A 59 1.87 -15.90 3.38
C TYR A 59 3.23 -15.66 2.71
N ALA A 60 3.29 -14.62 1.90
CA ALA A 60 4.51 -14.12 1.30
C ALA A 60 5.55 -13.73 2.32
N ALA A 61 5.19 -12.89 3.26
CA ALA A 61 6.07 -12.44 4.33
C ALA A 61 6.68 -13.64 5.08
N TYR A 62 5.87 -14.66 5.38
CA TYR A 62 6.34 -15.89 6.02
C TYR A 62 7.34 -16.67 5.18
N ARG A 63 7.07 -16.86 3.87
CA ARG A 63 7.90 -17.74 3.01
C ARG A 63 9.09 -17.05 2.40
N TYR A 64 8.94 -15.78 1.99
CA TYR A 64 9.97 -15.05 1.26
C TYR A 64 11.08 -14.52 2.16
N ARG A 65 10.79 -14.28 3.45
CA ARG A 65 11.75 -13.75 4.43
C ARG A 65 12.45 -12.48 3.91
N PRO A 66 11.72 -11.41 3.67
CA PRO A 66 12.27 -10.21 3.06
C PRO A 66 13.28 -9.50 3.97
N GLU A 67 14.34 -8.96 3.38
CA GLU A 67 15.34 -8.13 4.07
C GLU A 67 14.95 -6.65 4.07
N ILE A 68 14.17 -6.25 3.05
CA ILE A 68 13.58 -4.91 2.95
C ILE A 68 12.08 -5.08 2.77
N VAL A 69 11.30 -4.39 3.59
CA VAL A 69 9.84 -4.39 3.48
C VAL A 69 9.31 -2.98 3.26
N PHE A 70 8.33 -2.85 2.37
CA PHE A 70 7.53 -1.64 2.24
C PHE A 70 6.21 -1.86 2.94
N VAL A 71 5.80 -0.93 3.80
CA VAL A 71 4.52 -0.94 4.49
C VAL A 71 3.81 0.39 4.33
N GLY A 72 2.48 0.39 4.41
CA GLY A 72 1.65 1.57 4.21
C GLY A 72 0.35 1.24 3.49
N SER A 73 -0.28 2.26 2.91
CA SER A 73 -1.56 2.18 2.22
C SER A 73 -1.43 1.79 0.74
N SER A 74 -2.53 1.95 -0.01
CA SER A 74 -2.57 1.77 -1.47
C SER A 74 -1.54 2.63 -2.22
N ARG A 75 -1.22 3.82 -1.73
CA ARG A 75 -0.23 4.71 -2.33
C ARG A 75 1.15 4.05 -2.38
N THR A 76 1.56 3.49 -1.25
CA THR A 76 2.81 2.70 -1.15
C THR A 76 2.74 1.39 -1.95
N GLU A 77 1.58 0.69 -1.92
CA GLU A 77 1.38 -0.56 -2.65
C GLU A 77 1.52 -0.38 -4.16
N ILE A 78 0.97 0.70 -4.68
CA ILE A 78 0.92 1.00 -6.10
C ILE A 78 2.22 1.64 -6.58
N GLY A 79 2.68 2.63 -5.82
CA GLY A 79 3.71 3.55 -6.29
C GLY A 79 5.14 3.07 -6.11
N LEU A 80 5.46 2.27 -5.10
CA LEU A 80 6.85 1.91 -4.84
C LEU A 80 7.30 0.66 -5.59
N PRO A 81 8.22 0.78 -6.57
CA PRO A 81 8.80 -0.35 -7.28
C PRO A 81 9.78 -1.13 -6.39
N THR A 82 9.76 -2.47 -6.53
CA THR A 82 10.56 -3.39 -5.71
C THR A 82 11.80 -3.93 -6.42
N ASP A 83 12.01 -3.55 -7.67
CA ASP A 83 13.02 -4.11 -8.58
C ASP A 83 14.13 -3.12 -8.94
N LEU A 84 14.34 -2.08 -8.14
CA LEU A 84 15.37 -1.09 -8.40
C LEU A 84 16.77 -1.65 -8.16
N ARG A 85 17.71 -1.25 -9.02
CA ARG A 85 19.12 -1.67 -8.94
C ARG A 85 19.80 -1.39 -7.60
N GLN A 86 19.37 -0.33 -6.91
CA GLN A 86 19.90 0.06 -5.60
C GLN A 86 19.64 -0.97 -4.49
N PHE A 87 18.70 -1.88 -4.69
CA PHE A 87 18.46 -2.97 -3.74
C PHE A 87 19.47 -4.11 -3.88
N GLY A 88 20.19 -4.21 -5.02
CA GLY A 88 21.09 -5.32 -5.31
C GLY A 88 20.38 -6.66 -5.22
N ASP A 89 21.01 -7.64 -4.57
CA ASP A 89 20.46 -8.99 -4.39
C ASP A 89 19.52 -9.13 -3.17
N ARG A 90 19.25 -8.02 -2.46
CA ARG A 90 18.39 -8.06 -1.27
C ARG A 90 16.94 -8.42 -1.63
N ARG A 91 16.34 -9.23 -0.78
CA ARG A 91 14.95 -9.63 -0.93
C ARG A 91 14.04 -8.49 -0.48
N VAL A 92 13.45 -7.79 -1.46
CA VAL A 92 12.50 -6.70 -1.25
C VAL A 92 11.08 -7.23 -1.40
N LEU A 93 10.17 -6.85 -0.50
CA LEU A 93 8.76 -7.21 -0.58
C LEU A 93 7.88 -6.01 -0.21
N ASN A 94 6.94 -5.66 -1.10
CA ASN A 94 5.94 -4.65 -0.82
C ASN A 94 4.75 -5.28 -0.09
N LEU A 95 4.66 -5.02 1.20
CA LEU A 95 3.62 -5.52 2.11
C LEU A 95 2.52 -4.49 2.37
N ALA A 96 2.59 -3.32 1.73
CA ALA A 96 1.53 -2.32 1.83
C ALA A 96 0.21 -2.88 1.29
N ILE A 97 -0.90 -2.45 1.87
CA ILE A 97 -2.24 -2.97 1.56
C ILE A 97 -3.18 -1.80 1.25
N SER A 98 -3.93 -1.89 0.15
CA SER A 98 -4.95 -0.90 -0.20
C SER A 98 -5.96 -0.74 0.93
N GLY A 99 -6.21 0.51 1.35
CA GLY A 99 -7.10 0.81 2.47
C GLY A 99 -6.53 0.46 3.85
N ALA A 100 -5.24 0.15 3.97
CA ALA A 100 -4.63 -0.11 5.27
C ALA A 100 -4.51 1.17 6.10
N SER A 101 -4.74 1.00 7.40
CA SER A 101 -4.42 1.98 8.45
C SER A 101 -2.97 1.83 8.93
N LEU A 102 -2.51 2.75 9.76
CA LEU A 102 -1.25 2.62 10.49
C LEU A 102 -1.20 1.31 11.30
N GLY A 103 -2.30 0.96 11.96
CA GLY A 103 -2.43 -0.27 12.74
C GLY A 103 -2.27 -1.54 11.89
N ASP A 104 -2.84 -1.56 10.68
CA ASP A 104 -2.66 -2.67 9.74
C ASP A 104 -1.19 -2.78 9.29
N ALA A 105 -0.54 -1.67 8.96
CA ALA A 105 0.87 -1.63 8.59
C ALA A 105 1.77 -2.14 9.72
N MET A 106 1.50 -1.72 10.97
CA MET A 106 2.19 -2.21 12.17
C MET A 106 1.99 -3.72 12.35
N THR A 107 0.78 -4.19 12.17
CA THR A 107 0.44 -5.61 12.29
C THR A 107 1.16 -6.45 11.24
N MET A 108 1.25 -5.95 9.99
CA MET A 108 1.99 -6.62 8.93
C MET A 108 3.49 -6.67 9.20
N LEU A 109 4.06 -5.60 9.76
CA LEU A 109 5.46 -5.57 10.15
C LEU A 109 5.75 -6.55 11.31
N ARG A 110 4.90 -6.60 12.33
CA ARG A 110 5.02 -7.58 13.43
C ARG A 110 4.92 -9.01 12.91
N HIS A 111 3.96 -9.28 12.02
CA HIS A 111 3.81 -10.59 11.39
C HIS A 111 5.07 -11.03 10.63
N THR A 112 5.64 -10.13 9.84
CA THR A 112 6.87 -10.41 9.08
C THR A 112 8.04 -10.71 10.02
N SER A 113 8.21 -9.86 11.03
CA SER A 113 9.31 -9.92 11.99
C SER A 113 9.26 -11.13 12.92
N TYR A 114 8.08 -11.73 13.07
CA TYR A 114 7.92 -12.96 13.83
C TYR A 114 8.79 -14.12 13.28
N PHE A 115 8.94 -14.19 11.96
CA PHE A 115 9.73 -15.24 11.29
C PHE A 115 11.08 -14.77 10.79
N HIS A 116 11.15 -13.53 10.35
CA HIS A 116 12.35 -12.94 9.81
C HIS A 116 12.28 -11.43 9.97
N ARG A 117 13.16 -10.89 10.80
CA ARG A 117 13.26 -9.45 11.00
C ARG A 117 13.87 -8.81 9.75
N PRO A 118 13.22 -7.85 9.12
CA PRO A 118 13.80 -7.10 8.03
C PRO A 118 14.98 -6.25 8.53
N ALA A 119 15.98 -6.05 7.70
CA ALA A 119 17.06 -5.10 7.97
C ALA A 119 16.61 -3.65 7.78
N MET A 120 15.62 -3.43 6.91
CA MET A 120 15.10 -2.09 6.60
C MET A 120 13.59 -2.12 6.38
N VAL A 121 12.93 -1.09 6.91
CA VAL A 121 11.51 -0.81 6.69
C VAL A 121 11.37 0.52 5.95
N VAL A 122 10.72 0.51 4.80
CA VAL A 122 10.31 1.70 4.05
C VAL A 122 8.82 1.91 4.30
N TRP A 123 8.46 3.01 4.96
CA TRP A 123 7.12 3.20 5.48
C TRP A 123 6.47 4.48 4.97
N GLY A 124 5.45 4.31 4.13
CA GLY A 124 4.61 5.42 3.67
C GLY A 124 3.54 5.76 4.71
N LEU A 125 3.57 6.99 5.19
CA LEU A 125 2.60 7.53 6.13
C LEU A 125 1.58 8.41 5.40
N ASP A 126 0.34 8.33 5.83
CA ASP A 126 -0.77 9.11 5.33
C ASP A 126 -1.45 9.83 6.49
N TYR A 127 -1.86 11.09 6.29
CA TYR A 127 -2.62 11.85 7.28
C TYR A 127 -4.10 11.46 7.27
N GLY A 128 -4.83 11.82 8.32
CA GLY A 128 -6.25 11.55 8.47
C GLY A 128 -6.55 10.13 8.95
N TRP A 129 -7.66 9.55 8.53
CA TRP A 129 -8.13 8.25 9.03
C TRP A 129 -7.12 7.10 8.84
N GLN A 130 -6.28 7.18 7.82
CA GLN A 130 -5.24 6.18 7.56
C GLN A 130 -4.12 6.19 8.61
N PHE A 131 -3.96 7.27 9.35
CA PHE A 131 -3.04 7.32 10.50
C PHE A 131 -3.61 6.68 11.77
N GLY A 132 -4.83 6.13 11.73
CA GLY A 132 -5.48 5.47 12.85
C GLY A 132 -4.91 4.06 13.13
N LEU A 133 -5.12 3.60 14.36
CA LEU A 133 -4.77 2.23 14.77
C LEU A 133 -5.84 1.20 14.41
N GLN A 134 -7.04 1.65 14.06
CA GLN A 134 -8.21 0.82 13.73
C GLN A 134 -8.86 1.32 12.44
N GLY A 135 -9.76 0.53 11.88
CA GLY A 135 -10.59 0.95 10.76
C GLY A 135 -9.94 0.82 9.38
N GLY A 136 -8.91 0.00 9.25
CA GLY A 136 -8.23 -0.26 7.98
C GLY A 136 -8.95 -1.24 7.05
N ASN A 137 -8.21 -2.06 6.35
CA ASN A 137 -8.72 -3.00 5.36
C ASN A 137 -9.56 -4.12 6.01
N SER A 138 -10.84 -4.23 5.65
CA SER A 138 -11.79 -5.20 6.21
C SER A 138 -11.46 -6.67 5.88
N ASP A 139 -10.67 -6.92 4.84
CA ASP A 139 -10.24 -8.25 4.44
C ASP A 139 -9.00 -8.73 5.21
N PHE A 140 -8.39 -7.83 5.99
CA PHE A 140 -7.22 -8.11 6.80
C PHE A 140 -7.61 -8.65 8.18
N THR A 141 -7.72 -9.97 8.28
CA THR A 141 -8.17 -10.63 9.50
C THR A 141 -7.01 -11.09 10.38
N VAL A 142 -7.23 -11.07 11.70
CA VAL A 142 -6.24 -11.53 12.71
C VAL A 142 -5.85 -13.00 12.55
N ASP A 143 -6.67 -13.81 11.89
CA ASP A 143 -6.37 -15.22 11.63
C ASP A 143 -5.18 -15.44 10.70
N LEU A 144 -4.86 -14.43 9.89
CA LEU A 144 -3.73 -14.46 8.96
C LEU A 144 -2.40 -14.09 9.63
N ILE A 145 -2.44 -13.62 10.88
CA ILE A 145 -1.29 -13.04 11.57
C ILE A 145 -0.62 -14.06 12.48
N ALA A 146 0.70 -14.05 12.46
CA ALA A 146 1.52 -14.85 13.36
C ALA A 146 1.48 -14.26 14.78
N THR A 147 1.00 -15.05 15.72
CA THR A 147 0.93 -14.71 17.15
C THR A 147 1.53 -15.80 18.03
N SER A 148 1.94 -16.93 17.46
CA SER A 148 2.53 -18.05 18.18
C SER A 148 3.31 -18.98 17.25
N ASP A 149 4.17 -19.81 17.82
CA ASP A 149 4.96 -20.83 17.08
C ASP A 149 4.09 -21.86 16.36
N TRP A 150 2.82 -21.95 16.72
CA TRP A 150 1.82 -22.78 16.04
C TRP A 150 1.28 -22.16 14.74
N TYR A 151 1.70 -20.95 14.39
CA TYR A 151 1.24 -20.29 13.16
C TYR A 151 1.40 -21.15 11.90
N PRO A 152 2.51 -21.86 11.65
CA PRO A 152 2.63 -22.71 10.47
C PRO A 152 1.53 -23.76 10.38
N ALA A 153 1.19 -24.42 11.51
CA ALA A 153 0.11 -25.41 11.56
C ALA A 153 -1.27 -24.75 11.40
N LYS A 154 -1.51 -23.63 12.11
CA LYS A 154 -2.74 -22.84 11.97
C LYS A 154 -2.92 -22.41 10.51
N ARG A 155 -1.88 -21.90 9.88
CA ARG A 155 -1.92 -21.44 8.49
C ARG A 155 -2.16 -22.60 7.51
N PHE A 156 -1.55 -23.73 7.74
CA PHE A 156 -1.82 -24.93 6.94
C PHE A 156 -3.31 -25.34 7.00
N LEU A 157 -3.88 -25.37 8.20
CA LEU A 157 -5.29 -25.69 8.37
C LEU A 157 -6.22 -24.65 7.71
N LEU A 158 -5.90 -23.36 7.83
CA LEU A 158 -6.64 -22.29 7.15
C LEU A 158 -6.57 -22.43 5.63
N ASN A 159 -5.40 -22.72 5.09
CA ASN A 159 -5.22 -22.92 3.66
C ASN A 159 -5.97 -24.16 3.17
N LEU A 160 -5.95 -25.26 3.95
CA LEU A 160 -6.69 -26.48 3.65
C LEU A 160 -8.23 -26.25 3.69
N LYS A 161 -8.71 -25.57 4.74
CA LYS A 161 -10.13 -25.18 4.85
C LYS A 161 -10.56 -24.35 3.65
N ARG A 162 -9.71 -23.41 3.22
CA ARG A 162 -9.98 -22.57 2.06
C ARG A 162 -9.94 -23.38 0.76
N ALA A 163 -8.94 -24.25 0.58
CA ALA A 163 -8.85 -25.13 -0.58
C ALA A 163 -10.08 -26.08 -0.70
N ALA A 164 -10.73 -26.41 0.40
CA ALA A 164 -11.98 -27.18 0.42
C ALA A 164 -13.23 -26.29 0.28
N SER A 165 -13.10 -24.96 0.16
CA SER A 165 -14.24 -24.05 0.12
C SER A 165 -14.86 -23.96 -1.28
N TRP A 166 -16.20 -23.81 -1.30
CA TRP A 166 -16.95 -23.58 -2.54
C TRP A 166 -16.51 -22.28 -3.24
N THR A 167 -16.26 -21.22 -2.48
CA THR A 167 -15.83 -19.93 -3.02
C THR A 167 -14.52 -20.08 -3.80
N GLN A 168 -13.53 -20.76 -3.24
CA GLN A 168 -12.27 -20.98 -3.95
C GLN A 168 -12.46 -21.85 -5.19
N THR A 169 -13.38 -22.85 -5.12
CA THR A 169 -13.69 -23.68 -6.27
C THR A 169 -14.29 -22.86 -7.41
N VAL A 170 -15.26 -22.00 -7.12
CA VAL A 170 -15.85 -21.10 -8.13
C VAL A 170 -14.79 -20.18 -8.73
N ASP A 171 -13.96 -19.56 -7.91
CA ASP A 171 -12.89 -18.67 -8.39
C ASP A 171 -11.83 -19.44 -9.21
N ALA A 172 -11.50 -20.68 -8.82
CA ALA A 172 -10.59 -21.55 -9.59
C ALA A 172 -11.17 -21.91 -10.97
N TRP A 173 -12.45 -22.29 -11.03
CA TRP A 173 -13.13 -22.56 -12.30
C TRP A 173 -13.25 -21.31 -13.16
N ALA A 174 -13.59 -20.16 -12.56
CA ALA A 174 -13.63 -18.89 -13.29
C ALA A 174 -12.28 -18.56 -13.96
N ILE A 175 -11.18 -18.83 -13.26
CA ILE A 175 -9.83 -18.68 -13.84
C ILE A 175 -9.61 -19.66 -14.99
N LEU A 176 -9.89 -20.94 -14.80
CA LEU A 176 -9.64 -22.00 -15.80
C LEU A 176 -10.41 -21.73 -17.11
N PHE A 177 -11.63 -21.24 -17.01
CA PHE A 177 -12.48 -20.94 -18.15
C PHE A 177 -12.42 -19.50 -18.64
N GLY A 178 -11.57 -18.65 -18.03
CA GLY A 178 -11.45 -17.25 -18.43
C GLY A 178 -12.70 -16.41 -18.19
N LEU A 179 -13.55 -16.82 -17.23
CA LEU A 179 -14.83 -16.18 -16.89
C LEU A 179 -14.70 -15.05 -15.87
N HIS A 180 -13.49 -14.74 -15.42
CA HIS A 180 -13.23 -13.68 -14.46
C HIS A 180 -12.77 -12.40 -15.16
N ASP A 181 -13.02 -11.29 -14.53
CA ASP A 181 -12.48 -10.00 -14.96
C ASP A 181 -10.95 -10.01 -14.87
N ARG A 182 -10.28 -9.78 -15.99
CA ARG A 182 -8.82 -9.74 -16.09
C ARG A 182 -8.24 -8.40 -15.58
N LYS A 183 -8.81 -7.85 -14.50
CA LYS A 183 -8.51 -6.49 -14.07
C LYS A 183 -7.16 -6.31 -13.42
N CYS A 184 -6.58 -7.37 -12.83
CA CYS A 184 -5.33 -7.23 -12.11
C CYS A 184 -4.45 -8.47 -12.20
N LEU A 185 -3.18 -8.27 -12.51
CA LEU A 185 -2.17 -9.32 -12.45
C LEU A 185 -1.76 -9.64 -11.00
N PRO A 186 -1.28 -10.84 -10.76
CA PRO A 186 -0.87 -11.28 -9.43
C PRO A 186 0.21 -10.39 -8.85
N ILE A 187 -0.06 -9.84 -7.70
CA ILE A 187 0.82 -8.96 -6.93
C ILE A 187 2.19 -9.61 -6.66
N LEU A 188 2.23 -10.93 -6.57
CA LEU A 188 3.43 -11.65 -6.17
C LEU A 188 4.47 -11.75 -7.27
N ALA A 189 4.07 -11.73 -8.54
CA ALA A 189 5.00 -11.62 -9.66
C ALA A 189 5.77 -10.29 -9.64
N SER A 190 5.20 -9.24 -9.05
CA SER A 190 5.80 -7.94 -8.82
C SER A 190 6.27 -7.74 -7.37
N ARG A 191 6.59 -8.82 -6.66
CA ARG A 191 7.04 -8.77 -5.26
C ARG A 191 6.11 -7.95 -4.35
N GLY A 192 4.80 -8.06 -4.56
CA GLY A 192 3.77 -7.40 -3.77
C GLY A 192 3.32 -6.02 -4.24
N GLN A 193 3.99 -5.41 -5.22
CA GLN A 193 3.52 -4.19 -5.86
C GLN A 193 2.31 -4.48 -6.76
N LYS A 194 1.36 -3.55 -6.88
CA LYS A 194 0.32 -3.64 -7.90
C LYS A 194 0.91 -3.42 -9.28
N SER A 195 0.60 -4.32 -10.22
CA SER A 195 1.15 -4.24 -11.56
C SER A 195 0.59 -3.06 -12.35
N LYS A 196 1.38 -2.60 -13.31
CA LYS A 196 0.97 -1.52 -14.23
C LYS A 196 -0.29 -1.88 -15.02
N GLU A 197 -0.40 -3.12 -15.44
CA GLU A 197 -1.55 -3.64 -16.21
C GLU A 197 -2.83 -3.61 -15.38
N CYS A 198 -2.72 -3.98 -14.10
CA CYS A 198 -3.83 -3.88 -13.16
C CYS A 198 -4.37 -2.44 -13.07
N LEU A 199 -3.48 -1.48 -12.94
CA LEU A 199 -3.86 -0.08 -12.81
C LEU A 199 -4.43 0.50 -14.09
N GLN A 200 -3.92 0.08 -15.25
CA GLN A 200 -4.51 0.46 -16.54
C GLN A 200 -5.96 0.00 -16.69
N PHE A 201 -6.29 -1.20 -16.18
CA PHE A 201 -7.67 -1.68 -16.18
C PHE A 201 -8.55 -0.87 -15.24
N ILE A 202 -8.08 -0.59 -14.01
CA ILE A 202 -8.82 0.23 -13.05
C ILE A 202 -9.09 1.61 -13.64
N MET A 203 -8.09 2.24 -14.24
CA MET A 203 -8.26 3.57 -14.85
C MET A 203 -9.19 3.56 -16.05
N ALA A 204 -9.21 2.49 -16.85
CA ALA A 204 -10.16 2.34 -17.94
C ALA A 204 -11.60 2.21 -17.44
N ASP A 205 -11.83 1.46 -16.36
CA ASP A 205 -13.15 1.33 -15.72
C ASP A 205 -13.63 2.65 -15.09
N GLU A 206 -12.72 3.47 -14.57
CA GLU A 206 -13.03 4.81 -14.06
C GLU A 206 -13.31 5.84 -15.15
N GLY A 207 -13.18 5.46 -16.43
CA GLY A 207 -13.37 6.35 -17.57
C GLY A 207 -12.16 7.23 -17.89
N GLY A 208 -11.00 6.88 -17.33
CA GLY A 208 -9.72 7.57 -17.53
C GLY A 208 -9.36 8.57 -16.45
N THR A 209 -8.12 9.04 -16.50
CA THR A 209 -7.53 9.92 -15.50
C THR A 209 -8.33 11.21 -15.28
N ALA A 210 -8.79 11.86 -16.34
CA ALA A 210 -9.55 13.11 -16.25
C ALA A 210 -10.86 12.95 -15.44
N LEU A 211 -11.63 11.87 -15.70
CA LEU A 211 -12.85 11.58 -14.94
C LEU A 211 -12.57 11.17 -13.50
N ALA A 212 -11.48 10.44 -13.25
CA ALA A 212 -11.07 10.08 -11.90
C ALA A 212 -10.71 11.33 -11.07
N PHE A 213 -10.08 12.33 -11.68
CA PHE A 213 -9.85 13.62 -11.03
C PHE A 213 -11.14 14.41 -10.76
N ASP A 214 -12.07 14.42 -11.72
CA ASP A 214 -13.36 15.13 -11.58
C ASP A 214 -14.21 14.57 -10.44
N LYS A 215 -14.22 13.26 -10.26
CA LYS A 215 -14.93 12.61 -9.15
C LYS A 215 -14.52 13.16 -7.79
N ILE A 216 -13.23 13.42 -7.58
CA ILE A 216 -12.73 13.91 -6.30
C ILE A 216 -13.17 15.32 -5.97
N ILE A 217 -13.07 16.19 -6.93
CA ILE A 217 -13.48 17.59 -6.74
C ILE A 217 -14.95 17.65 -6.30
N ASN A 218 -15.72 16.62 -6.63
CA ASN A 218 -17.15 16.53 -6.31
C ASN A 218 -17.49 15.59 -5.13
N GLN A 219 -16.52 14.85 -4.58
CA GLN A 219 -16.77 13.85 -3.53
C GLN A 219 -16.51 14.39 -2.12
N GLY A 220 -17.05 15.37 -1.59
CA GLY A 220 -17.09 15.74 -0.17
C GLY A 220 -15.95 15.20 0.73
N ASP A 221 -16.21 14.99 1.98
CA ASP A 221 -15.24 14.63 3.03
C ASP A 221 -14.41 13.37 2.71
N LEU A 222 -13.14 13.60 2.33
CA LEU A 222 -12.13 12.57 2.04
C LEU A 222 -11.17 12.30 3.21
N LEU A 223 -11.30 13.07 4.30
CA LEU A 223 -10.50 12.89 5.52
C LEU A 223 -10.94 11.66 6.31
N GLY A 224 -12.18 11.22 6.08
CA GLY A 224 -12.79 10.15 6.85
C GLY A 224 -13.03 10.53 8.32
N PRO A 225 -13.37 9.56 9.17
CA PRO A 225 -13.67 9.82 10.57
C PRO A 225 -12.42 10.29 11.32
N PRO A 226 -12.58 11.11 12.37
CA PRO A 226 -11.51 11.51 13.27
C PRO A 226 -10.80 10.27 13.86
N VAL A 227 -9.48 10.37 14.04
CA VAL A 227 -8.66 9.32 14.64
C VAL A 227 -7.94 9.82 15.88
N ASP A 228 -7.61 8.90 16.79
CA ASP A 228 -6.73 9.20 17.92
C ASP A 228 -5.29 9.32 17.43
N THR A 229 -4.93 10.53 16.98
CA THR A 229 -3.58 10.83 16.47
C THR A 229 -2.53 10.68 17.57
N ALA A 230 -2.83 11.04 18.80
CA ALA A 230 -1.88 10.94 19.92
C ALA A 230 -1.58 9.48 20.25
N GLY A 231 -2.60 8.63 20.35
CA GLY A 231 -2.42 7.19 20.53
C GLY A 231 -1.68 6.53 19.37
N ALA A 232 -1.95 6.97 18.14
CA ALA A 232 -1.26 6.47 16.94
C ALA A 232 0.23 6.87 16.94
N LEU A 233 0.56 8.10 17.30
CA LEU A 233 1.95 8.55 17.47
C LEU A 233 2.68 7.77 18.57
N ALA A 234 2.04 7.56 19.71
CA ALA A 234 2.62 6.78 20.80
C ALA A 234 2.91 5.32 20.38
N ALA A 235 1.99 4.68 19.68
CA ALA A 235 2.17 3.33 19.17
C ALA A 235 3.28 3.24 18.11
N LEU A 236 3.37 4.24 17.21
CA LEU A 236 4.44 4.35 16.22
C LEU A 236 5.80 4.55 16.90
N ASP A 237 5.86 5.38 17.93
CA ASP A 237 7.07 5.63 18.72
C ASP A 237 7.56 4.35 19.41
N GLU A 238 6.68 3.64 20.09
CA GLU A 238 6.99 2.37 20.75
C GLU A 238 7.55 1.35 19.76
N MET A 239 6.85 1.14 18.62
CA MET A 239 7.30 0.21 17.62
C MET A 239 8.66 0.62 17.01
N THR A 240 8.83 1.89 16.68
CA THR A 240 10.09 2.40 16.12
C THR A 240 11.25 2.17 17.08
N ARG A 241 11.06 2.47 18.37
CA ARG A 241 12.06 2.23 19.41
C ARG A 241 12.44 0.76 19.50
N ASP A 242 11.44 -0.13 19.57
CA ASP A 242 11.66 -1.56 19.75
C ASP A 242 12.41 -2.18 18.57
N TYR A 243 12.05 -1.81 17.35
CA TYR A 243 12.71 -2.32 16.14
C TYR A 243 14.09 -1.69 15.94
N CYS A 244 14.24 -0.42 16.23
CA CYS A 244 15.52 0.27 16.20
C CYS A 244 16.52 -0.37 17.19
N GLY A 245 16.10 -0.63 18.44
CA GLY A 245 16.90 -1.36 19.41
C GLY A 245 17.37 -2.74 18.97
N GLN A 246 16.77 -3.25 17.90
CA GLN A 246 17.10 -4.53 17.25
C GLN A 246 17.88 -4.34 15.95
N GLY A 247 18.31 -3.13 15.62
CA GLY A 247 19.14 -2.81 14.45
C GLY A 247 18.38 -2.64 13.14
N VAL A 248 17.05 -2.45 13.18
CA VAL A 248 16.25 -2.20 11.98
C VAL A 248 16.36 -0.73 11.57
N ALA A 249 16.73 -0.47 10.32
CA ALA A 249 16.73 0.86 9.73
C ALA A 249 15.32 1.24 9.26
N PHE A 250 14.92 2.51 9.46
CA PHE A 250 13.64 3.03 9.00
C PHE A 250 13.81 4.13 7.93
N ARG A 251 12.98 4.07 6.93
CA ARG A 251 12.85 5.07 5.88
C ARG A 251 11.39 5.48 5.82
N PHE A 252 11.01 6.45 6.67
CA PHE A 252 9.66 7.01 6.69
C PHE A 252 9.50 8.08 5.63
N PHE A 253 8.31 8.18 5.08
CA PHE A 253 7.98 9.25 4.16
C PHE A 253 6.48 9.57 4.17
N LEU A 254 6.13 10.81 3.84
CA LEU A 254 4.76 11.21 3.60
C LEU A 254 4.42 10.96 2.13
N ASN A 255 3.34 10.20 1.90
CA ASN A 255 2.88 9.86 0.56
C ASN A 255 2.40 11.11 -0.19
N PRO A 256 2.94 11.43 -1.37
CA PRO A 256 2.45 12.54 -2.17
C PRO A 256 1.10 12.22 -2.79
N VAL A 257 0.19 13.18 -2.74
CA VAL A 257 -1.01 13.23 -3.57
C VAL A 257 -0.84 14.34 -4.61
N HIS A 258 -1.66 14.33 -5.65
CA HIS A 258 -1.63 15.42 -6.62
C HIS A 258 -2.03 16.76 -5.95
N ALA A 259 -1.45 17.86 -6.39
CA ALA A 259 -1.65 19.19 -5.78
C ALA A 259 -3.13 19.59 -5.67
N LEU A 260 -3.98 19.19 -6.61
CA LEU A 260 -5.43 19.42 -6.51
C LEU A 260 -6.08 18.63 -5.38
N ALA A 261 -5.62 17.40 -5.14
CA ALA A 261 -6.10 16.62 -4.01
C ALA A 261 -5.59 17.21 -2.69
N GLU A 262 -4.33 17.66 -2.65
CA GLU A 262 -3.77 18.37 -1.50
C GLU A 262 -4.62 19.59 -1.12
N LEU A 263 -5.04 20.38 -2.10
CA LEU A 263 -5.93 21.52 -1.86
C LEU A 263 -7.30 21.09 -1.35
N SER A 264 -7.87 20.01 -1.91
CA SER A 264 -9.22 19.56 -1.58
C SER A 264 -9.30 18.88 -0.22
N TYR A 265 -8.27 18.07 0.13
CA TYR A 265 -8.27 17.28 1.36
C TYR A 265 -7.94 18.09 2.62
N TRP A 266 -7.02 19.04 2.50
CA TRP A 266 -6.37 19.63 3.66
C TRP A 266 -6.74 21.08 3.91
N GLN A 267 -7.68 21.64 3.14
CA GLN A 267 -8.02 23.05 3.24
C GLN A 267 -8.44 23.46 4.65
N ASP A 268 -9.30 22.66 5.28
CA ASP A 268 -9.90 22.99 6.58
C ASP A 268 -9.10 22.45 7.78
N VAL A 269 -8.07 21.62 7.52
CA VAL A 269 -7.28 20.94 8.58
C VAL A 269 -5.78 21.16 8.43
N LEU A 270 -5.39 22.20 7.71
CA LEU A 270 -3.97 22.50 7.48
C LEU A 270 -3.18 22.71 8.78
N PRO A 271 -3.69 23.44 9.82
CA PRO A 271 -2.98 23.60 11.07
C PRO A 271 -2.75 22.27 11.80
N GLU A 272 -3.72 21.37 11.79
CA GLU A 272 -3.64 20.06 12.40
C GLU A 272 -2.66 19.16 11.66
N GLN A 273 -2.66 19.20 10.33
CA GLN A 273 -1.70 18.48 9.49
C GLN A 273 -0.26 18.97 9.73
N GLU A 274 -0.06 20.28 9.81
CA GLU A 274 1.26 20.84 10.14
C GLU A 274 1.73 20.45 11.53
N GLN A 275 0.82 20.44 12.52
CA GLN A 275 1.15 19.99 13.86
C GLN A 275 1.52 18.51 13.88
N TRP A 276 0.77 17.67 13.16
CA TRP A 276 1.09 16.25 12.99
C TRP A 276 2.49 16.02 12.36
N LYS A 277 2.86 16.82 11.36
CA LYS A 277 4.22 16.77 10.78
C LYS A 277 5.29 17.14 11.82
N ARG A 278 5.05 18.16 12.65
CA ARG A 278 5.96 18.55 13.76
C ARG A 278 6.10 17.43 14.78
N ASP A 279 5.00 16.78 15.14
CA ASP A 279 5.00 15.69 16.12
C ASP A 279 5.76 14.47 15.58
N LEU A 280 5.61 14.11 14.32
CA LEU A 280 6.41 13.08 13.67
C LEU A 280 7.91 13.43 13.65
N VAL A 281 8.26 14.67 13.33
CA VAL A 281 9.67 15.13 13.33
C VAL A 281 10.24 15.01 14.73
N LYS A 282 9.53 15.47 15.75
CA LYS A 282 9.94 15.38 17.15
C LYS A 282 10.19 13.93 17.58
N LEU A 283 9.27 13.02 17.22
CA LEU A 283 9.38 11.59 17.50
C LEU A 283 10.65 11.02 16.83
N PHE A 284 10.82 11.24 15.55
CA PHE A 284 11.92 10.64 14.79
C PHE A 284 13.28 11.26 15.17
N ASP A 285 13.35 12.55 15.47
CA ASP A 285 14.59 13.20 15.95
C ASP A 285 15.00 12.66 17.32
N GLN A 286 14.04 12.43 18.21
CA GLN A 286 14.33 11.79 19.49
C GLN A 286 14.93 10.40 19.27
N ARG A 287 14.36 9.58 18.40
CA ARG A 287 14.89 8.23 18.10
C ARG A 287 16.25 8.29 17.40
N ARG A 288 16.49 9.25 16.50
CA ARG A 288 17.81 9.49 15.90
C ARG A 288 18.86 9.84 16.98
N GLY A 289 18.49 10.69 17.96
CA GLY A 289 19.34 11.02 19.08
C GLY A 289 19.70 9.81 19.97
N GLU A 290 18.89 8.78 19.98
CA GLU A 290 19.12 7.50 20.66
C GLU A 290 19.92 6.49 19.79
N GLY A 291 20.35 6.90 18.59
CA GLY A 291 21.19 6.07 17.69
C GLY A 291 20.41 5.28 16.64
N CYS A 292 19.12 5.56 16.46
CA CYS A 292 18.33 4.92 15.40
C CYS A 292 18.69 5.37 13.99
N ASP A 293 18.86 4.46 13.06
CA ASP A 293 19.00 4.76 11.64
C ASP A 293 17.62 5.07 11.04
N ILE A 294 17.20 6.33 11.16
CA ILE A 294 15.93 6.84 10.67
C ILE A 294 16.17 7.96 9.67
N ARG A 295 15.54 7.86 8.50
CA ARG A 295 15.34 8.97 7.58
C ARG A 295 13.85 9.25 7.44
N PHE A 296 13.45 10.51 7.42
CA PHE A 296 12.07 10.93 7.27
C PHE A 296 11.95 12.01 6.21
N MET A 297 11.23 11.76 5.13
CA MET A 297 11.09 12.68 4.01
C MET A 297 9.63 13.05 3.75
N ASP A 298 9.41 14.30 3.37
CA ASP A 298 8.12 14.78 2.88
C ASP A 298 8.15 14.94 1.36
N PHE A 299 7.31 14.19 0.66
CA PHE A 299 7.11 14.28 -0.78
C PHE A 299 5.82 15.02 -1.16
N THR A 300 5.06 15.48 -0.17
CA THR A 300 3.78 16.19 -0.38
C THR A 300 3.99 17.63 -0.84
N GLY A 301 2.91 18.38 -1.01
CA GLY A 301 2.92 19.80 -1.31
C GLY A 301 2.93 20.11 -2.82
N PHE A 302 3.47 21.28 -3.17
CA PHE A 302 3.34 21.87 -4.51
C PHE A 302 4.68 21.89 -5.22
N ASN A 303 5.08 20.78 -5.78
CA ASN A 303 6.38 20.60 -6.44
C ASN A 303 6.18 20.06 -7.86
N ARG A 304 7.28 19.93 -8.64
CA ARG A 304 7.24 19.49 -10.03
C ARG A 304 6.55 18.14 -10.30
N VAL A 305 6.49 17.27 -9.30
CA VAL A 305 5.84 15.97 -9.41
C VAL A 305 4.35 16.10 -9.08
N THR A 306 4.03 16.73 -7.97
CA THR A 306 2.65 16.84 -7.47
C THR A 306 1.79 17.82 -8.28
N THR A 307 2.41 18.76 -8.99
CA THR A 307 1.72 19.74 -9.85
C THR A 307 1.70 19.33 -11.34
N GLU A 308 1.94 18.08 -11.65
CA GLU A 308 1.88 17.58 -13.03
C GLU A 308 0.55 17.94 -13.70
N PRO A 309 0.55 18.49 -14.93
CA PRO A 309 -0.68 18.86 -15.62
C PRO A 309 -1.61 17.67 -15.85
N ILE A 310 -2.89 17.85 -15.57
CA ILE A 310 -3.92 16.82 -15.77
C ILE A 310 -4.30 16.78 -17.23
N PRO A 311 -4.35 15.59 -17.88
CA PRO A 311 -4.79 15.45 -19.26
C PRO A 311 -6.25 15.89 -19.42
N GLN A 312 -6.53 16.68 -20.43
CA GLN A 312 -7.88 17.16 -20.75
C GLN A 312 -8.74 16.15 -21.52
N VAL A 313 -8.15 15.07 -22.00
CA VAL A 313 -8.81 14.09 -22.87
C VAL A 313 -9.07 12.82 -22.08
N THR A 314 -10.32 12.33 -22.16
CA THR A 314 -10.69 11.01 -21.65
C THR A 314 -9.97 9.93 -22.45
N GLY A 315 -9.38 8.96 -21.78
CA GLY A 315 -8.65 7.88 -22.43
C GLY A 315 -7.60 7.23 -21.54
N ARG A 316 -6.63 6.56 -22.18
CA ARG A 316 -5.54 5.90 -21.47
C ARG A 316 -4.75 6.93 -20.67
N ASN A 317 -4.35 6.57 -19.46
CA ASN A 317 -3.53 7.43 -18.63
C ASN A 317 -2.24 7.85 -19.35
N GLN A 318 -1.98 9.14 -19.41
CA GLN A 318 -0.81 9.74 -20.04
C GLN A 318 0.02 10.58 -19.05
N MET A 319 -0.34 10.59 -17.76
CA MET A 319 0.45 11.26 -16.75
C MET A 319 1.76 10.50 -16.51
N ARG A 320 2.81 11.26 -16.29
CA ARG A 320 4.15 10.71 -16.01
C ARG A 320 4.25 10.15 -14.61
N TYR A 321 3.65 10.85 -13.60
CA TYR A 321 3.86 10.58 -12.19
C TYR A 321 2.63 10.04 -11.47
N TYR A 322 1.42 10.24 -12.01
CA TYR A 322 0.18 9.86 -11.35
C TYR A 322 -0.70 8.95 -12.21
N TRP A 323 -1.43 8.06 -11.54
CA TRP A 323 -2.56 7.34 -12.12
C TRP A 323 -3.82 8.18 -12.06
N GLU A 324 -4.07 8.78 -10.93
CA GLU A 324 -5.13 9.71 -10.62
C GLU A 324 -4.71 10.54 -9.39
N TYR A 325 -5.57 11.39 -8.89
CA TYR A 325 -5.28 12.42 -7.87
C TYR A 325 -4.60 11.92 -6.59
N SER A 326 -4.83 10.68 -6.19
CA SER A 326 -4.39 10.12 -4.90
C SER A 326 -3.22 9.14 -5.05
N HIS A 327 -3.09 8.50 -6.22
CA HIS A 327 -2.12 7.45 -6.42
C HIS A 327 -1.04 7.82 -7.44
N TYR A 328 0.16 7.99 -6.94
CA TYR A 328 1.34 8.12 -7.79
C TYR A 328 1.74 6.76 -8.39
N ASN A 329 2.47 6.79 -9.50
CA ASN A 329 2.93 5.60 -10.20
C ASN A 329 4.38 5.26 -9.87
N ALA A 330 4.90 4.19 -10.48
CA ALA A 330 6.25 3.69 -10.25
C ALA A 330 7.37 4.68 -10.67
N GLU A 331 7.11 5.62 -11.59
CA GLU A 331 8.10 6.65 -11.95
C GLU A 331 8.30 7.64 -10.80
N ALA A 332 7.21 8.12 -10.20
CA ALA A 332 7.31 8.95 -9.00
C ALA A 332 7.93 8.15 -7.84
N GLY A 333 7.49 6.92 -7.62
CA GLY A 333 8.02 6.06 -6.57
C GLY A 333 9.51 5.75 -6.72
N LYS A 334 10.00 5.64 -7.95
CA LYS A 334 11.42 5.50 -8.23
C LYS A 334 12.20 6.73 -7.78
N GLU A 335 11.75 7.93 -8.15
CA GLU A 335 12.38 9.18 -7.74
C GLU A 335 12.35 9.36 -6.20
N MET A 336 11.23 8.96 -5.56
CA MET A 336 11.12 8.96 -4.10
C MET A 336 12.15 8.02 -3.45
N LEU A 337 12.27 6.79 -3.94
CA LEU A 337 13.24 5.83 -3.42
C LEU A 337 14.69 6.24 -3.68
N GLU A 338 14.97 6.87 -4.81
CA GLU A 338 16.29 7.47 -5.09
C GLU A 338 16.65 8.56 -4.08
N SER A 339 15.67 9.39 -3.67
CA SER A 339 15.88 10.41 -2.63
C SER A 339 15.98 9.80 -1.22
N LEU A 340 15.13 8.82 -0.93
CA LEU A 340 15.02 8.19 0.39
C LEU A 340 16.19 7.26 0.71
N LEU A 341 16.79 6.64 -0.32
CA LEU A 341 17.90 5.68 -0.25
C LEU A 341 19.10 6.20 -1.05
N PRO A 342 19.76 7.29 -0.63
CA PRO A 342 20.85 7.86 -1.41
C PRO A 342 21.98 6.84 -1.59
N SER A 343 22.37 6.64 -2.85
CA SER A 343 23.62 5.96 -3.17
C SER A 343 24.77 6.97 -3.15
N ALA A 344 25.99 6.51 -2.90
CA ALA A 344 27.17 7.35 -2.84
C ALA A 344 27.49 8.17 -4.11
N HIS A 345 26.65 8.11 -5.15
CA HIS A 345 26.84 8.71 -6.46
C HIS A 345 25.79 9.76 -6.82
N GLN A 346 25.00 10.24 -5.86
CA GLN A 346 23.93 11.22 -6.11
C GLN A 346 24.25 12.64 -5.58
N ASP A 347 25.43 13.14 -5.91
CA ASP A 347 25.73 14.56 -5.74
C ASP A 347 25.03 15.37 -6.85
N GLY A 348 24.07 16.23 -6.47
CA GLY A 348 23.66 17.38 -7.28
C GLY A 348 22.42 17.25 -8.16
N ARG A 349 21.52 16.28 -7.95
CA ARG A 349 20.17 16.38 -8.55
C ARG A 349 19.25 17.17 -7.60
N ASP A 350 18.46 18.10 -8.16
CA ASP A 350 17.32 18.69 -7.46
C ASP A 350 16.37 17.56 -7.03
N GLY A 351 16.61 17.03 -5.81
CA GLY A 351 15.91 15.87 -5.29
C GLY A 351 14.42 16.18 -5.12
N PHE A 352 13.59 15.25 -5.53
CA PHE A 352 12.18 15.28 -5.14
C PHE A 352 12.07 14.90 -3.66
N GLY A 353 11.36 15.74 -2.89
CA GLY A 353 11.15 15.56 -1.45
C GLY A 353 12.12 16.34 -0.56
N VAL A 354 11.71 16.56 0.67
CA VAL A 354 12.44 17.29 1.69
C VAL A 354 12.74 16.39 2.88
N ASP A 355 13.99 16.34 3.31
CA ASP A 355 14.37 15.61 4.54
C ASP A 355 13.91 16.41 5.76
N LEU A 356 13.02 15.82 6.57
CA LEU A 356 12.40 16.45 7.71
C LEU A 356 13.16 16.16 9.01
N THR A 357 13.62 17.25 9.62
CA THR A 357 14.28 17.30 10.92
C THR A 357 13.80 18.52 11.69
N GLY A 358 14.11 18.62 12.99
CA GLY A 358 13.82 19.83 13.76
C GLY A 358 14.46 21.10 13.16
N ALA A 359 15.54 20.96 12.41
CA ALA A 359 16.20 22.10 11.75
C ALA A 359 15.51 22.53 10.45
N THR A 360 14.76 21.64 9.79
CA THR A 360 14.18 21.89 8.46
C THR A 360 12.67 22.13 8.49
N ILE A 361 11.96 21.61 9.48
CA ILE A 361 10.49 21.55 9.49
C ILE A 361 9.82 22.92 9.34
N GLU A 362 10.21 23.94 10.11
CA GLU A 362 9.50 25.22 10.07
C GLU A 362 9.69 25.96 8.74
N ARG A 363 10.88 25.89 8.17
CA ARG A 363 11.13 26.42 6.82
C ARG A 363 10.31 25.68 5.79
N HIS A 364 10.29 24.34 5.88
CA HIS A 364 9.50 23.52 4.95
C HIS A 364 8.00 23.85 5.02
N LEU A 365 7.43 24.03 6.21
CA LEU A 365 6.02 24.41 6.36
C LEU A 365 5.73 25.83 5.82
N GLN A 366 6.66 26.76 5.99
CA GLN A 366 6.55 28.08 5.41
C GLN A 366 6.61 28.04 3.88
N ASP A 367 7.57 27.27 3.31
CA ASP A 367 7.71 27.07 1.87
C ASP A 367 6.44 26.42 1.29
N PHE A 368 5.87 25.42 1.99
CA PHE A 368 4.62 24.77 1.63
C PHE A 368 3.46 25.78 1.49
N ARG A 369 3.28 26.67 2.47
CA ARG A 369 2.23 27.71 2.44
C ARG A 369 2.44 28.67 1.26
N THR A 370 3.69 29.09 1.03
CA THR A 370 4.05 29.99 -0.07
C THR A 370 3.79 29.34 -1.43
N GLN A 371 4.21 28.10 -1.61
CA GLN A 371 3.97 27.33 -2.84
C GLN A 371 2.49 27.07 -3.07
N ARG A 372 1.71 26.78 -2.00
CA ARG A 372 0.26 26.63 -2.06
C ARG A 372 -0.39 27.92 -2.59
N GLN A 373 -0.02 29.06 -2.04
CA GLN A 373 -0.56 30.35 -2.46
C GLN A 373 -0.20 30.66 -3.92
N ALA A 374 1.04 30.39 -4.33
CA ALA A 374 1.51 30.60 -5.70
C ALA A 374 0.75 29.66 -6.68
N TYR A 375 0.57 28.40 -6.32
CA TYR A 375 -0.18 27.45 -7.14
C TYR A 375 -1.64 27.89 -7.31
N CYS A 376 -2.30 28.33 -6.23
CA CYS A 376 -3.64 28.87 -6.27
C CYS A 376 -3.77 30.11 -7.18
N SER A 377 -2.81 31.01 -7.12
CA SER A 377 -2.84 32.24 -7.92
C SER A 377 -2.55 32.03 -9.41
N GLY A 378 -1.86 30.95 -9.74
CA GLY A 378 -1.45 30.62 -11.12
C GLY A 378 -2.42 29.76 -11.91
N GLN A 379 -3.49 29.22 -11.28
CA GLN A 379 -4.43 28.34 -11.97
C GLN A 379 -5.49 29.17 -12.74
N PRO A 380 -5.72 28.89 -14.03
CA PRO A 380 -6.83 29.50 -14.74
C PRO A 380 -8.15 29.01 -14.17
N SER A 381 -9.02 29.92 -13.82
CA SER A 381 -10.30 29.74 -13.11
C SER A 381 -11.37 28.90 -13.81
N GLN A 382 -11.06 28.13 -14.85
CA GLN A 382 -12.06 27.59 -15.77
C GLN A 382 -12.11 26.07 -15.95
N THR A 383 -11.14 25.29 -15.48
CA THR A 383 -11.11 23.87 -15.85
C THR A 383 -11.63 22.94 -14.75
N TYR A 384 -11.44 23.29 -13.51
CA TYR A 384 -11.99 22.58 -12.36
C TYR A 384 -12.56 23.63 -11.39
N LYS A 385 -13.77 23.40 -10.84
CA LYS A 385 -14.25 24.19 -9.70
C LYS A 385 -13.30 23.92 -8.55
N MET A 386 -12.23 24.69 -8.47
CA MET A 386 -11.30 24.62 -7.36
C MET A 386 -12.07 24.85 -6.08
N PRO A 387 -12.04 23.95 -5.08
CA PRO A 387 -12.42 24.30 -3.74
C PRO A 387 -11.64 25.55 -3.41
N ALA A 388 -12.31 26.57 -2.91
CA ALA A 388 -11.78 27.93 -2.82
C ALA A 388 -10.31 27.91 -2.40
N CYS A 389 -9.43 28.41 -3.26
CA CYS A 389 -8.20 29.04 -2.82
C CYS A 389 -8.62 30.27 -1.99
N GLY A 390 -9.52 30.04 -1.03
CA GLY A 390 -10.12 31.06 -0.20
C GLY A 390 -9.01 31.79 0.54
N THR A 391 -9.08 33.08 0.50
CA THR A 391 -8.36 33.98 1.40
C THR A 391 -8.35 33.36 2.79
N ALA A 392 -7.20 32.84 3.21
CA ALA A 392 -6.97 32.57 4.62
C ALA A 392 -7.44 33.84 5.34
N ASN A 393 -8.49 33.69 6.15
CA ASN A 393 -8.92 34.77 7.02
C ASN A 393 -7.67 35.28 7.76
N GLN A 394 -7.22 36.45 7.36
CA GLN A 394 -6.32 37.25 8.17
C GLN A 394 -7.15 37.67 9.39
N ASN A 395 -7.09 36.91 10.45
CA ASN A 395 -7.47 37.32 11.80
C ASN A 395 -6.37 36.87 12.76
#